data_93658e6fa6f4828498e430329b529bd7
#
_entry.id   93658e6fa6f4828498e430329b529bd7
#
_cell.length_a   1.000
_cell.length_b   1.000
_cell.length_c   1.000
_cell.angle_alpha   90.00
_cell.angle_beta   90.00
_cell.angle_gamma   90.00
#
_symmetry.space_group_name_H-M   'P 1'
#
loop_
_entity.id
_entity.type
_entity.pdbx_description
1 polymer ?
#
loop_
_entity_poly.entity_id
_entity_poly.type
_entity_poly.pdbx_seq_one_letter_code
_entity_poly.pdbx_strand_id
1 'polypeptide(L)'
;MTTEAQPCVICGSIATINAFSIEPSVSTDRQIFSVPVENRFCNDCGTVWNQGGARIDTPRFYAEQYDLLGESALSEFQVHVEGGARGESDAILDFLERSPFAEQGNVLEIGCGKGVLLGKFLKNHPGWSASAVEPSLNATEYFKKILPGVTIHEGPFETAPFRDQKFDFVAVSGVMEHVPRPVEFLSLVTSALAPGGRAYIGVPNFVVKPDDLLVFDHLTRFTPESLDELYRRTGLTLERRDTRDDRIWMWDMVVSDAGKPKASTVDVKEARARLDSHIAFVKASMAAFERMLADAKPDETLALYGLGVLGLWARSHAGDRAGSIRYLLDDNAGIWGSRKAGLEIQGSKSIPELGISRVFIAANPCYHKRMTANLIAVGVDEDRIYA
;
A
#
# COMPACT_ATOMS: atom_id res chain seq x y z
N MET A 1 26.79 -9.95 16.04
CA MET A 1 26.77 -8.50 15.75
C MET A 1 25.71 -7.91 16.65
N THR A 2 26.09 -7.09 17.63
CA THR A 2 25.13 -6.35 18.48
C THR A 2 24.37 -5.39 17.57
N THR A 3 23.08 -5.64 17.36
CA THR A 3 22.21 -4.71 16.62
C THR A 3 22.06 -3.46 17.49
N GLU A 4 22.80 -2.40 17.15
CA GLU A 4 22.57 -1.09 17.76
C GLU A 4 21.09 -0.76 17.67
N ALA A 5 20.55 -0.25 18.79
CA ALA A 5 19.15 0.16 18.85
C ALA A 5 18.95 1.32 17.87
N GLN A 6 18.27 1.05 16.75
CA GLN A 6 17.96 2.11 15.80
C GLN A 6 16.81 2.96 16.34
N PRO A 7 16.93 4.30 16.31
CA PRO A 7 15.87 5.18 16.77
C PRO A 7 14.60 5.05 15.90
N CYS A 8 13.46 5.21 16.53
CA CYS A 8 12.17 5.24 15.85
C CYS A 8 12.13 6.33 14.76
N VAL A 9 11.68 5.98 13.57
CA VAL A 9 11.64 6.88 12.40
C VAL A 9 10.64 8.04 12.56
N ILE A 10 9.71 7.96 13.52
CA ILE A 10 8.75 9.04 13.82
C ILE A 10 9.14 9.78 15.09
N CYS A 11 9.27 9.11 16.25
CA CYS A 11 9.47 9.81 17.51
C CYS A 11 10.94 9.97 17.93
N GLY A 12 11.86 9.28 17.27
CA GLY A 12 13.30 9.34 17.60
C GLY A 12 13.69 8.53 18.84
N SER A 13 12.75 7.83 19.50
CA SER A 13 13.03 7.02 20.69
C SER A 13 13.93 5.84 20.37
N ILE A 14 14.83 5.52 21.31
CA ILE A 14 15.66 4.30 21.29
C ILE A 14 15.00 3.09 21.98
N ALA A 15 13.84 3.28 22.61
CA ALA A 15 13.06 2.22 23.25
C ALA A 15 12.35 1.35 22.17
N THR A 16 13.13 0.67 21.35
CA THR A 16 12.68 -0.08 20.19
C THR A 16 13.08 -1.55 20.26
N ILE A 17 12.26 -2.43 19.70
CA ILE A 17 12.53 -3.86 19.63
C ILE A 17 12.41 -4.38 18.20
N ASN A 18 13.12 -5.47 17.87
CA ASN A 18 12.81 -6.28 16.70
C ASN A 18 11.58 -7.13 17.04
N ALA A 19 10.48 -6.94 16.33
CA ALA A 19 9.22 -7.58 16.62
C ALA A 19 8.94 -8.80 15.72
N PHE A 20 9.33 -8.72 14.45
CA PHE A 20 9.09 -9.78 13.47
C PHE A 20 10.03 -9.65 12.28
N SER A 21 10.67 -10.75 11.89
CA SER A 21 11.52 -10.81 10.69
C SER A 21 11.09 -11.96 9.80
N ILE A 22 11.16 -11.75 8.49
CA ILE A 22 10.78 -12.75 7.50
C ILE A 22 11.59 -12.59 6.21
N GLU A 23 11.91 -13.72 5.56
CA GLU A 23 12.56 -13.82 4.26
C GLU A 23 12.02 -15.07 3.54
N PRO A 24 11.80 -15.04 2.21
CA PRO A 24 11.93 -13.89 1.33
C PRO A 24 10.83 -12.86 1.59
N SER A 25 11.03 -11.66 1.04
CA SER A 25 10.08 -10.55 1.09
C SER A 25 9.45 -10.29 -0.28
N VAL A 26 8.40 -9.48 -0.29
CA VAL A 26 7.67 -9.11 -1.51
C VAL A 26 7.64 -7.59 -1.62
N SER A 27 7.80 -7.05 -2.84
CA SER A 27 7.59 -5.61 -3.09
C SER A 27 6.13 -5.29 -3.42
N THR A 28 5.79 -4.00 -3.37
CA THR A 28 4.46 -3.52 -3.78
C THR A 28 4.19 -3.74 -5.26
N ASP A 29 5.19 -3.68 -6.13
CA ASP A 29 5.09 -4.04 -7.55
C ASP A 29 5.11 -5.56 -7.80
N ARG A 30 5.00 -6.37 -6.72
CA ARG A 30 4.82 -7.82 -6.75
C ARG A 30 6.02 -8.61 -7.28
N GLN A 31 7.21 -8.17 -6.92
CA GLN A 31 8.44 -8.95 -7.09
C GLN A 31 8.83 -9.63 -5.77
N ILE A 32 9.59 -10.74 -5.87
CA ILE A 32 10.08 -11.49 -4.72
C ILE A 32 11.57 -11.18 -4.56
N PHE A 33 11.99 -10.88 -3.34
CA PHE A 33 13.35 -10.52 -3.01
C PHE A 33 13.91 -11.41 -1.90
N SER A 34 15.16 -11.87 -2.07
CA SER A 34 15.94 -12.53 -1.00
C SER A 34 16.55 -11.48 -0.06
N VAL A 35 15.69 -10.59 0.45
CA VAL A 35 16.03 -9.54 1.40
C VAL A 35 15.06 -9.66 2.57
N PRO A 36 15.52 -9.74 3.83
CA PRO A 36 14.61 -9.85 4.96
C PRO A 36 13.86 -8.54 5.20
N VAL A 37 12.57 -8.67 5.52
CA VAL A 37 11.84 -7.62 6.22
C VAL A 37 12.14 -7.77 7.71
N GLU A 38 12.64 -6.71 8.33
CA GLU A 38 12.95 -6.65 9.76
C GLU A 38 12.02 -5.62 10.41
N ASN A 39 10.83 -6.07 10.83
CA ASN A 39 9.84 -5.18 11.43
C ASN A 39 10.21 -4.86 12.87
N ARG A 40 10.42 -3.59 13.15
CA ARG A 40 10.67 -3.03 14.48
C ARG A 40 9.41 -2.39 15.05
N PHE A 41 9.36 -2.31 16.37
CA PHE A 41 8.28 -1.66 17.12
C PHE A 41 8.86 -0.67 18.13
N CYS A 42 8.25 0.52 18.20
CA CYS A 42 8.59 1.55 19.18
C CYS A 42 7.72 1.44 20.42
N ASN A 43 8.34 1.26 21.59
CA ASN A 43 7.64 1.15 22.87
C ASN A 43 7.11 2.50 23.39
N ASP A 44 7.47 3.64 22.77
CA ASP A 44 7.02 4.96 23.20
C ASP A 44 5.88 5.53 22.33
N CYS A 45 5.83 5.21 21.03
CA CYS A 45 4.79 5.75 20.14
C CYS A 45 4.06 4.69 19.31
N GLY A 46 4.31 3.39 19.51
CA GLY A 46 3.61 2.32 18.82
C GLY A 46 3.91 2.19 17.32
N THR A 47 4.81 2.99 16.76
CA THR A 47 5.18 2.91 15.34
C THR A 47 5.82 1.57 15.00
N VAL A 48 5.41 1.00 13.87
CA VAL A 48 6.04 -0.17 13.24
C VAL A 48 6.75 0.26 11.97
N TRP A 49 8.02 -0.17 11.80
CA TRP A 49 8.77 0.12 10.57
C TRP A 49 9.72 -1.00 10.18
N ASN A 50 10.07 -1.06 8.90
CA ASN A 50 11.01 -2.03 8.36
C ASN A 50 12.44 -1.48 8.36
N GLN A 51 13.29 -1.99 9.22
CA GLN A 51 14.71 -1.68 9.23
C GLN A 51 15.45 -2.30 8.04
N GLY A 52 15.02 -3.46 7.56
CA GLY A 52 15.63 -4.19 6.44
C GLY A 52 15.58 -3.40 5.13
N GLY A 53 14.54 -2.59 4.91
CA GLY A 53 14.38 -1.76 3.71
C GLY A 53 15.50 -0.73 3.50
N ALA A 54 16.20 -0.32 4.56
CA ALA A 54 17.37 0.56 4.45
C ALA A 54 18.56 -0.09 3.73
N ARG A 55 18.53 -1.40 3.47
CA ARG A 55 19.57 -2.14 2.73
C ARG A 55 19.46 -2.05 1.22
N ILE A 56 18.38 -1.45 0.71
CA ILE A 56 18.11 -1.28 -0.71
C ILE A 56 18.39 0.17 -1.08
N ASP A 57 19.01 0.38 -2.23
CA ASP A 57 19.09 1.70 -2.85
C ASP A 57 17.69 2.10 -3.34
N THR A 58 16.89 2.63 -2.41
CA THR A 58 15.49 2.99 -2.63
C THR A 58 15.30 3.94 -3.83
N PRO A 59 16.10 5.03 -3.98
CA PRO A 59 15.99 5.90 -5.15
C PRO A 59 16.19 5.16 -6.47
N ARG A 60 17.20 4.30 -6.54
CA ARG A 60 17.49 3.52 -7.74
C ARG A 60 16.40 2.48 -8.03
N PHE A 61 15.89 1.82 -6.99
CA PHE A 61 14.80 0.86 -7.12
C PHE A 61 13.58 1.49 -7.78
N TYR A 62 13.12 2.65 -7.27
CA TYR A 62 11.95 3.34 -7.85
C TYR A 62 12.22 3.91 -9.24
N ALA A 63 13.44 4.39 -9.52
CA ALA A 63 13.77 4.96 -10.82
C ALA A 63 13.85 3.90 -11.93
N GLU A 64 14.45 2.72 -11.65
CA GLU A 64 14.87 1.78 -12.68
C GLU A 64 14.09 0.45 -12.67
N GLN A 65 13.58 0.01 -11.51
CA GLN A 65 13.07 -1.36 -11.33
C GLN A 65 11.58 -1.44 -11.01
N TYR A 66 11.03 -0.38 -10.43
CA TYR A 66 9.65 -0.36 -9.96
C TYR A 66 8.66 -0.18 -11.12
N ASP A 67 7.74 -1.14 -11.27
CA ASP A 67 6.67 -1.08 -12.26
C ASP A 67 5.34 -1.59 -11.69
N LEU A 68 4.73 -0.76 -10.87
CA LEU A 68 3.48 -1.10 -10.17
C LEU A 68 2.33 -1.44 -11.11
N LEU A 69 2.24 -0.73 -12.24
CA LEU A 69 1.04 -0.73 -13.08
C LEU A 69 1.19 -1.56 -14.37
N GLY A 70 2.39 -2.12 -14.63
CA GLY A 70 2.66 -2.89 -15.82
C GLY A 70 2.43 -2.08 -17.12
N GLU A 71 2.24 -2.79 -18.23
CA GLU A 71 2.13 -2.19 -19.58
C GLU A 71 0.82 -1.42 -19.82
N SER A 72 -0.21 -1.56 -19.00
CA SER A 72 -1.50 -0.87 -19.20
C SER A 72 -1.45 0.58 -18.73
N ALA A 73 -1.57 1.51 -19.68
CA ALA A 73 -1.52 2.95 -19.42
C ALA A 73 -2.66 3.48 -18.53
N LEU A 74 -3.77 2.77 -18.45
CA LEU A 74 -4.99 3.18 -17.73
C LEU A 74 -5.34 2.26 -16.56
N SER A 75 -4.50 1.26 -16.23
CA SER A 75 -4.74 0.41 -15.07
C SER A 75 -4.53 1.21 -13.80
N GLU A 76 -5.56 1.29 -12.98
CA GLU A 76 -5.51 1.79 -11.63
C GLU A 76 -6.05 0.72 -10.66
N PHE A 77 -5.67 0.82 -9.40
CA PHE A 77 -6.22 -0.07 -8.38
C PHE A 77 -7.73 0.08 -8.29
N GLN A 78 -8.39 -1.05 -8.06
CA GLN A 78 -9.81 -1.07 -7.77
C GLN A 78 -9.98 -1.10 -6.26
N VAL A 79 -10.74 -0.14 -5.73
CA VAL A 79 -11.14 -0.12 -4.32
C VAL A 79 -12.60 -0.54 -4.21
N HIS A 80 -12.90 -1.33 -3.18
CA HIS A 80 -14.28 -1.67 -2.86
C HIS A 80 -14.92 -0.52 -2.09
N VAL A 81 -16.04 -0.03 -2.60
CA VAL A 81 -16.86 1.01 -1.99
C VAL A 81 -18.32 0.53 -1.93
N GLU A 82 -19.15 1.23 -1.19
CA GLU A 82 -20.60 0.98 -1.23
C GLU A 82 -21.09 1.11 -2.68
N GLY A 83 -21.71 0.05 -3.20
CA GLY A 83 -22.14 -0.02 -4.60
C GLY A 83 -21.22 -0.82 -5.55
N GLY A 84 -20.05 -1.30 -5.09
CA GLY A 84 -19.17 -2.16 -5.89
C GLY A 84 -17.71 -1.73 -5.95
N ALA A 85 -16.95 -2.32 -6.86
CA ALA A 85 -15.56 -1.93 -7.13
C ALA A 85 -15.53 -0.73 -8.09
N ARG A 86 -14.63 0.23 -7.81
CA ARG A 86 -14.38 1.38 -8.68
C ARG A 86 -12.90 1.78 -8.64
N GLY A 87 -12.48 2.58 -9.61
CA GLY A 87 -11.11 3.08 -9.66
C GLY A 87 -10.72 3.85 -8.40
N GLU A 88 -9.51 3.63 -7.92
CA GLU A 88 -9.02 4.27 -6.70
C GLU A 88 -9.04 5.79 -6.81
N SER A 89 -8.58 6.35 -7.95
CA SER A 89 -8.58 7.80 -8.17
C SER A 89 -9.98 8.42 -8.08
N ASP A 90 -11.02 7.72 -8.57
CA ASP A 90 -12.41 8.21 -8.47
C ASP A 90 -12.89 8.22 -7.00
N ALA A 91 -12.52 7.20 -6.24
CA ALA A 91 -12.87 7.14 -4.82
C ALA A 91 -12.10 8.17 -3.98
N ILE A 92 -10.85 8.45 -4.34
CA ILE A 92 -10.06 9.54 -3.73
C ILE A 92 -10.70 10.89 -4.04
N LEU A 93 -11.07 11.15 -5.29
CA LEU A 93 -11.74 12.40 -5.65
C LEU A 93 -13.05 12.62 -4.87
N ASP A 94 -13.87 11.59 -4.72
CA ASP A 94 -15.08 11.69 -3.87
C ASP A 94 -14.73 12.05 -2.41
N PHE A 95 -13.60 11.55 -1.90
CA PHE A 95 -13.12 11.94 -0.58
C PHE A 95 -12.66 13.39 -0.56
N LEU A 96 -11.90 13.84 -1.56
CA LEU A 96 -11.39 15.20 -1.66
C LEU A 96 -12.52 16.23 -1.77
N GLU A 97 -13.50 15.98 -2.64
CA GLU A 97 -14.63 16.88 -2.93
C GLU A 97 -15.62 17.08 -1.77
N ARG A 98 -15.47 16.33 -0.68
CA ARG A 98 -16.25 16.57 0.54
C ARG A 98 -15.92 17.92 1.21
N SER A 99 -14.77 18.50 0.90
CA SER A 99 -14.40 19.86 1.29
C SER A 99 -14.18 20.70 0.02
N PRO A 100 -14.89 21.82 -0.16
CA PRO A 100 -14.83 22.59 -1.41
C PRO A 100 -13.41 23.11 -1.66
N PHE A 101 -13.01 23.11 -2.92
CA PHE A 101 -11.84 23.78 -3.41
C PHE A 101 -12.18 25.19 -3.92
N ALA A 102 -11.22 26.10 -3.93
CA ALA A 102 -11.39 27.39 -4.58
C ALA A 102 -11.52 27.22 -6.12
N GLU A 103 -12.07 28.23 -6.81
CA GLU A 103 -12.21 28.20 -8.26
C GLU A 103 -10.83 28.15 -8.98
N GLN A 104 -9.81 28.69 -8.33
CA GLN A 104 -8.44 28.73 -8.85
C GLN A 104 -7.45 28.38 -7.75
N GLY A 105 -6.32 27.80 -8.13
CA GLY A 105 -5.24 27.43 -7.20
C GLY A 105 -4.10 26.69 -7.90
N ASN A 106 -3.14 26.31 -7.08
CA ASN A 106 -1.97 25.52 -7.51
C ASN A 106 -1.99 24.18 -6.79
N VAL A 107 -1.92 23.08 -7.55
CA VAL A 107 -1.81 21.73 -6.99
C VAL A 107 -0.43 21.13 -7.27
N LEU A 108 0.10 20.41 -6.31
CA LEU A 108 1.26 19.54 -6.47
C LEU A 108 0.85 18.09 -6.17
N GLU A 109 1.13 17.16 -7.07
CA GLU A 109 1.07 15.73 -6.76
C GLU A 109 2.47 15.15 -6.64
N ILE A 110 2.79 14.56 -5.47
CA ILE A 110 4.07 13.91 -5.19
C ILE A 110 3.85 12.40 -5.28
N GLY A 111 4.64 11.72 -6.13
CA GLY A 111 4.42 10.32 -6.49
C GLY A 111 3.21 10.16 -7.40
N CYS A 112 3.14 11.01 -8.44
CA CYS A 112 1.97 11.07 -9.33
C CYS A 112 1.77 9.83 -10.21
N GLY A 113 2.74 8.93 -10.26
CA GLY A 113 2.69 7.77 -11.14
C GLY A 113 2.39 8.17 -12.59
N LYS A 114 1.38 7.55 -13.18
CA LYS A 114 0.91 7.87 -14.55
C LYS A 114 0.03 9.12 -14.64
N GLY A 115 -0.23 9.83 -13.54
CA GLY A 115 -0.99 11.07 -13.51
C GLY A 115 -2.52 10.91 -13.55
N VAL A 116 -3.06 9.74 -13.22
CA VAL A 116 -4.50 9.48 -13.31
C VAL A 116 -5.28 10.35 -12.33
N LEU A 117 -4.84 10.42 -11.06
CA LEU A 117 -5.51 11.23 -10.03
C LEU A 117 -5.44 12.72 -10.39
N LEU A 118 -4.24 13.22 -10.73
CA LEU A 118 -4.06 14.63 -11.10
C LEU A 118 -4.88 15.01 -12.33
N GLY A 119 -4.92 14.14 -13.34
CA GLY A 119 -5.70 14.39 -14.56
C GLY A 119 -7.20 14.49 -14.29
N LYS A 120 -7.73 13.61 -13.44
CA LYS A 120 -9.14 13.66 -13.00
C LYS A 120 -9.41 14.90 -12.15
N PHE A 121 -8.48 15.26 -11.23
CA PHE A 121 -8.60 16.48 -10.42
C PHE A 121 -8.66 17.73 -11.30
N LEU A 122 -7.74 17.88 -12.24
CA LEU A 122 -7.71 19.04 -13.16
C LEU A 122 -8.96 19.12 -14.07
N LYS A 123 -9.54 17.98 -14.42
CA LYS A 123 -10.80 17.94 -15.17
C LYS A 123 -11.96 18.53 -14.35
N ASN A 124 -11.98 18.28 -13.04
CA ASN A 124 -12.99 18.82 -12.12
C ASN A 124 -12.71 20.29 -11.76
N HIS A 125 -11.42 20.69 -11.80
CA HIS A 125 -10.94 22.01 -11.39
C HIS A 125 -10.14 22.70 -12.51
N PRO A 126 -10.78 23.12 -13.62
CA PRO A 126 -10.08 23.65 -14.79
C PRO A 126 -9.37 25.00 -14.57
N GLY A 127 -9.65 25.69 -13.46
CA GLY A 127 -8.95 26.92 -13.06
C GLY A 127 -7.65 26.67 -12.30
N TRP A 128 -7.26 25.42 -12.06
CA TRP A 128 -6.07 25.10 -11.30
C TRP A 128 -4.85 24.85 -12.17
N SER A 129 -3.70 25.35 -11.75
CA SER A 129 -2.40 24.97 -12.32
C SER A 129 -1.81 23.79 -11.53
N ALA A 130 -0.95 22.99 -12.18
CA ALA A 130 -0.42 21.79 -11.59
C ALA A 130 1.08 21.62 -11.80
N SER A 131 1.73 21.04 -10.80
CA SER A 131 3.06 20.46 -10.87
C SER A 131 3.02 19.02 -10.36
N ALA A 132 3.97 18.20 -10.79
CA ALA A 132 4.04 16.80 -10.43
C ALA A 132 5.47 16.34 -10.13
N VAL A 133 5.60 15.33 -9.30
CA VAL A 133 6.89 14.66 -8.98
C VAL A 133 6.70 13.15 -9.10
N GLU A 134 7.62 12.49 -9.81
CA GLU A 134 7.62 11.03 -9.95
C GLU A 134 9.05 10.53 -10.21
N PRO A 135 9.59 9.63 -9.39
CA PRO A 135 10.91 9.05 -9.62
C PRO A 135 10.95 7.96 -10.72
N SER A 136 9.84 7.26 -10.99
CA SER A 136 9.78 6.18 -11.98
C SER A 136 9.78 6.72 -13.41
N LEU A 137 10.83 6.41 -14.17
CA LEU A 137 10.96 6.83 -15.56
C LEU A 137 9.85 6.23 -16.45
N ASN A 138 9.44 5.00 -16.19
CA ASN A 138 8.34 4.36 -16.92
C ASN A 138 7.00 5.08 -16.70
N ALA A 139 6.72 5.47 -15.46
CA ALA A 139 5.49 6.19 -15.12
C ALA A 139 5.47 7.60 -15.77
N THR A 140 6.60 8.32 -15.75
CA THR A 140 6.69 9.67 -16.29
C THR A 140 6.49 9.72 -17.80
N GLU A 141 6.86 8.69 -18.53
CA GLU A 141 6.56 8.61 -19.98
C GLU A 141 5.05 8.59 -20.27
N TYR A 142 4.27 7.86 -19.46
CA TYR A 142 2.80 7.84 -19.56
C TYR A 142 2.21 9.18 -19.12
N PHE A 143 2.71 9.73 -18.01
CA PHE A 143 2.28 11.02 -17.49
C PHE A 143 2.36 12.12 -18.56
N LYS A 144 3.50 12.25 -19.24
CA LYS A 144 3.72 13.24 -20.29
C LYS A 144 2.75 13.11 -21.48
N LYS A 145 2.28 11.89 -21.77
CA LYS A 145 1.27 11.63 -22.82
C LYS A 145 -0.13 12.04 -22.38
N ILE A 146 -0.46 11.83 -21.10
CA ILE A 146 -1.79 12.10 -20.54
C ILE A 146 -1.94 13.58 -20.18
N LEU A 147 -0.90 14.19 -19.62
CA LEU A 147 -0.88 15.56 -19.10
C LEU A 147 0.28 16.40 -19.70
N PRO A 148 0.32 16.60 -21.03
CA PRO A 148 1.47 17.23 -21.69
C PRO A 148 1.71 18.69 -21.29
N GLY A 149 0.72 19.34 -20.66
CA GLY A 149 0.82 20.74 -20.19
C GLY A 149 1.23 20.90 -18.73
N VAL A 150 1.42 19.78 -17.99
CA VAL A 150 1.79 19.82 -16.57
C VAL A 150 3.30 19.67 -16.42
N THR A 151 3.90 20.53 -15.59
CA THR A 151 5.32 20.42 -15.22
C THR A 151 5.53 19.21 -14.33
N ILE A 152 6.41 18.29 -14.77
CA ILE A 152 6.80 17.11 -13.97
C ILE A 152 8.30 17.13 -13.69
N HIS A 153 8.67 16.81 -12.44
CA HIS A 153 10.03 16.52 -12.04
C HIS A 153 10.25 15.00 -11.97
N GLU A 154 11.20 14.51 -12.75
CA GLU A 154 11.61 13.10 -12.78
C GLU A 154 12.68 12.85 -11.71
N GLY A 155 12.25 12.52 -10.51
CA GLY A 155 13.13 12.32 -9.36
C GLY A 155 12.40 12.50 -8.03
N PRO A 156 13.13 12.45 -6.92
CA PRO A 156 12.54 12.65 -5.59
C PRO A 156 12.15 14.11 -5.35
N PHE A 157 11.14 14.33 -4.50
CA PHE A 157 10.63 15.67 -4.22
C PHE A 157 11.69 16.60 -3.63
N GLU A 158 12.63 16.06 -2.85
CA GLU A 158 13.74 16.80 -2.24
C GLU A 158 14.62 17.56 -3.25
N THR A 159 14.64 17.09 -4.50
CA THR A 159 15.42 17.69 -5.59
C THR A 159 14.57 18.45 -6.59
N ALA A 160 13.26 18.53 -6.41
CA ALA A 160 12.37 19.19 -7.34
C ALA A 160 12.66 20.70 -7.42
N PRO A 161 12.70 21.30 -8.63
CA PRO A 161 13.06 22.71 -8.81
C PRO A 161 11.99 23.68 -8.27
N PHE A 162 10.80 23.19 -7.99
CA PHE A 162 9.66 23.96 -7.45
C PHE A 162 9.34 23.61 -5.98
N ARG A 163 10.19 22.87 -5.29
CA ARG A 163 9.95 22.49 -3.87
C ARG A 163 9.78 23.69 -2.92
N ASP A 164 10.37 24.84 -3.29
CA ASP A 164 10.27 26.09 -2.52
C ASP A 164 9.06 26.96 -2.93
N GLN A 165 8.28 26.52 -3.93
CA GLN A 165 7.02 27.15 -4.31
C GLN A 165 5.93 26.86 -3.27
N LYS A 166 4.83 27.63 -3.32
CA LYS A 166 3.68 27.46 -2.46
C LYS A 166 2.50 26.90 -3.24
N PHE A 167 1.87 25.87 -2.70
CA PHE A 167 0.73 25.19 -3.28
C PHE A 167 -0.49 25.28 -2.36
N ASP A 168 -1.65 25.52 -2.95
CA ASP A 168 -2.91 25.56 -2.23
C ASP A 168 -3.37 24.15 -1.86
N PHE A 169 -2.94 23.16 -2.66
CA PHE A 169 -3.20 21.76 -2.42
C PHE A 169 -1.99 20.88 -2.78
N VAL A 170 -1.64 19.94 -1.90
CA VAL A 170 -0.61 18.93 -2.17
C VAL A 170 -1.24 17.54 -2.00
N ALA A 171 -1.13 16.68 -3.03
CA ALA A 171 -1.54 15.29 -2.96
C ALA A 171 -0.34 14.36 -2.83
N VAL A 172 -0.41 13.43 -1.86
CA VAL A 172 0.61 12.41 -1.58
C VAL A 172 -0.12 11.08 -1.38
N SER A 173 -0.18 10.25 -2.41
CA SER A 173 -0.88 8.96 -2.38
C SER A 173 0.09 7.81 -2.65
N GLY A 174 0.20 6.86 -1.70
CA GLY A 174 1.07 5.70 -1.86
C GLY A 174 2.57 6.06 -1.91
N VAL A 175 3.00 7.03 -1.10
CA VAL A 175 4.39 7.52 -1.07
C VAL A 175 4.99 7.46 0.32
N MET A 176 4.23 7.89 1.34
CA MET A 176 4.75 8.06 2.70
C MET A 176 5.31 6.77 3.29
N GLU A 177 4.71 5.63 2.97
CA GLU A 177 5.14 4.30 3.41
C GLU A 177 6.52 3.91 2.86
N HIS A 178 6.93 4.50 1.74
CA HIS A 178 8.19 4.25 1.05
C HIS A 178 9.32 5.19 1.47
N VAL A 179 9.00 6.21 2.26
CA VAL A 179 9.96 7.26 2.63
C VAL A 179 10.80 6.83 3.83
N PRO A 180 12.14 6.84 3.72
CA PRO A 180 13.02 6.46 4.84
C PRO A 180 12.94 7.40 6.06
N ARG A 181 12.64 8.68 5.83
CA ARG A 181 12.60 9.74 6.85
C ARG A 181 11.27 10.49 6.80
N PRO A 182 10.18 9.88 7.28
CA PRO A 182 8.82 10.42 7.10
C PRO A 182 8.61 11.80 7.74
N VAL A 183 9.29 12.11 8.87
CA VAL A 183 9.21 13.42 9.51
C VAL A 183 9.83 14.51 8.64
N GLU A 184 11.02 14.25 8.08
CA GLU A 184 11.70 15.21 7.21
C GLU A 184 10.91 15.44 5.91
N PHE A 185 10.45 14.36 5.29
CA PHE A 185 9.65 14.43 4.06
C PHE A 185 8.35 15.23 4.30
N LEU A 186 7.58 14.90 5.32
CA LEU A 186 6.32 15.60 5.58
C LEU A 186 6.55 17.06 6.02
N SER A 187 7.69 17.36 6.64
CA SER A 187 8.09 18.76 6.90
C SER A 187 8.33 19.54 5.60
N LEU A 188 8.92 18.91 4.57
CA LEU A 188 9.04 19.51 3.25
C LEU A 188 7.67 19.74 2.60
N VAL A 189 6.77 18.76 2.67
CA VAL A 189 5.39 18.91 2.20
C VAL A 189 4.69 20.06 2.90
N THR A 190 4.79 20.14 4.23
CA THR A 190 4.23 21.24 5.03
C THR A 190 4.80 22.58 4.59
N SER A 191 6.12 22.64 4.35
CA SER A 191 6.77 23.87 3.90
C SER A 191 6.36 24.29 2.48
N ALA A 192 5.90 23.37 1.64
CA ALA A 192 5.39 23.66 0.30
C ALA A 192 3.93 24.14 0.31
N LEU A 193 3.19 23.98 1.41
CA LEU A 193 1.82 24.48 1.49
C LEU A 193 1.78 26.01 1.60
N ALA A 194 0.84 26.61 0.91
CA ALA A 194 0.45 28.00 1.12
C ALA A 194 -0.20 28.18 2.50
N PRO A 195 -0.26 29.42 3.05
CA PRO A 195 -1.03 29.67 4.26
C PRO A 195 -2.50 29.22 4.08
N GLY A 196 -2.98 28.31 4.96
CA GLY A 196 -4.30 27.69 4.84
C GLY A 196 -4.41 26.62 3.73
N GLY A 197 -3.30 26.28 3.09
CA GLY A 197 -3.24 25.18 2.14
C GLY A 197 -3.49 23.82 2.77
N ARG A 198 -3.98 22.89 2.00
CA ARG A 198 -4.35 21.53 2.43
C ARG A 198 -3.47 20.48 1.78
N ALA A 199 -3.25 19.36 2.47
CA ALA A 199 -2.65 18.20 1.86
C ALA A 199 -3.56 16.98 2.01
N TYR A 200 -3.58 16.14 0.98
CA TYR A 200 -4.12 14.79 1.01
C TYR A 200 -2.97 13.80 1.23
N ILE A 201 -3.13 12.93 2.21
CA ILE A 201 -2.19 11.86 2.52
C ILE A 201 -2.93 10.53 2.43
N GLY A 202 -2.56 9.71 1.44
CA GLY A 202 -3.08 8.35 1.25
C GLY A 202 -2.00 7.33 1.54
N VAL A 203 -2.23 6.42 2.50
CA VAL A 203 -1.28 5.35 2.89
C VAL A 203 -2.02 4.04 3.15
N PRO A 204 -1.33 2.88 3.06
CA PRO A 204 -1.90 1.62 3.52
C PRO A 204 -2.31 1.68 4.98
N ASN A 205 -3.50 1.15 5.27
CA ASN A 205 -4.04 1.09 6.62
C ASN A 205 -3.53 -0.15 7.34
N PHE A 206 -2.47 -0.02 8.11
CA PHE A 206 -1.89 -1.14 8.85
C PHE A 206 -2.82 -1.73 9.92
N VAL A 207 -3.92 -1.05 10.27
CA VAL A 207 -4.91 -1.61 11.21
C VAL A 207 -5.58 -2.87 10.64
N VAL A 208 -5.81 -2.91 9.33
CA VAL A 208 -6.55 -4.00 8.64
C VAL A 208 -5.71 -4.74 7.59
N LYS A 209 -4.41 -4.41 7.47
CA LYS A 209 -3.51 -4.95 6.44
C LYS A 209 -2.31 -5.69 7.05
N PRO A 210 -2.51 -6.87 7.70
CA PRO A 210 -1.42 -7.62 8.32
C PRO A 210 -0.38 -8.15 7.33
N ASP A 211 -0.73 -8.40 6.06
CA ASP A 211 0.21 -8.85 5.03
C ASP A 211 1.27 -7.79 4.68
N ASP A 212 1.08 -6.55 5.13
CA ASP A 212 2.07 -5.47 5.01
C ASP A 212 3.39 -5.80 5.74
N LEU A 213 3.35 -6.70 6.72
CA LEU A 213 4.54 -7.23 7.38
C LEU A 213 5.48 -7.98 6.45
N LEU A 214 5.03 -8.39 5.26
CA LEU A 214 5.81 -9.10 4.23
C LEU A 214 6.41 -8.15 3.19
N VAL A 215 5.99 -6.87 3.18
CA VAL A 215 6.37 -5.89 2.16
C VAL A 215 7.67 -5.21 2.54
N PHE A 216 8.72 -5.38 1.71
CA PHE A 216 10.03 -4.84 2.06
C PHE A 216 10.16 -3.33 1.78
N ASP A 217 9.51 -2.84 0.74
CA ASP A 217 9.56 -1.44 0.30
C ASP A 217 8.57 -0.53 1.04
N HIS A 218 7.68 -1.08 1.88
CA HIS A 218 7.00 -0.29 2.90
C HIS A 218 7.94 -0.10 4.10
N LEU A 219 8.55 1.06 4.21
CA LEU A 219 9.49 1.37 5.28
C LEU A 219 8.80 1.73 6.59
N THR A 220 7.60 2.33 6.53
CA THR A 220 6.77 2.64 7.71
C THR A 220 5.37 2.08 7.52
N ARG A 221 4.85 1.37 8.57
CA ARG A 221 3.47 0.87 8.60
C ARG A 221 2.62 1.88 9.35
N PHE A 222 1.77 2.58 8.62
CA PHE A 222 0.97 3.65 9.20
C PHE A 222 -0.32 3.16 9.83
N THR A 223 -0.58 3.68 11.01
CA THR A 223 -1.86 3.60 11.73
C THR A 223 -2.38 5.01 11.96
N PRO A 224 -3.67 5.20 12.32
CA PRO A 224 -4.18 6.51 12.69
C PRO A 224 -3.30 7.23 13.71
N GLU A 225 -2.87 6.50 14.74
CA GLU A 225 -2.09 7.05 15.85
C GLU A 225 -0.69 7.48 15.42
N SER A 226 -0.03 6.69 14.55
CA SER A 226 1.31 7.02 14.06
C SER A 226 1.29 8.21 13.09
N LEU A 227 0.21 8.37 12.28
CA LEU A 227 0.01 9.56 11.46
C LEU A 227 -0.28 10.80 12.32
N ASP A 228 -1.12 10.67 13.36
CA ASP A 228 -1.40 11.80 14.27
C ASP A 228 -0.13 12.30 14.94
N GLU A 229 0.76 11.40 15.39
CA GLU A 229 2.06 11.79 15.93
C GLU A 229 2.95 12.44 14.87
N LEU A 230 2.92 11.94 13.63
CA LEU A 230 3.67 12.52 12.52
C LEU A 230 3.17 13.93 12.17
N TYR A 231 1.84 14.15 12.09
CA TYR A 231 1.23 15.47 11.85
C TYR A 231 1.58 16.46 12.97
N ARG A 232 1.50 16.01 14.22
CA ARG A 232 1.89 16.81 15.37
C ARG A 232 3.34 17.32 15.28
N ARG A 233 4.25 16.47 14.77
CA ARG A 233 5.68 16.84 14.63
C ARG A 233 5.95 17.78 13.47
N THR A 234 5.12 17.74 12.45
CA THR A 234 5.31 18.51 11.21
C THR A 234 4.43 19.74 11.12
N GLY A 235 3.62 20.03 12.15
CA GLY A 235 2.77 21.23 12.20
C GLY A 235 1.53 21.15 11.32
N LEU A 236 1.07 19.91 11.01
CA LEU A 236 -0.17 19.68 10.32
C LEU A 236 -1.29 19.33 11.30
N THR A 237 -2.52 19.70 10.95
CA THR A 237 -3.72 19.35 11.69
C THR A 237 -4.64 18.53 10.82
N LEU A 238 -5.12 17.41 11.36
CA LEU A 238 -6.09 16.55 10.68
C LEU A 238 -7.44 17.26 10.55
N GLU A 239 -7.91 17.46 9.32
CA GLU A 239 -9.23 17.97 9.00
C GLU A 239 -10.26 16.83 8.92
N ARG A 240 -9.89 15.74 8.22
CA ARG A 240 -10.76 14.58 7.99
C ARG A 240 -9.97 13.32 7.71
N ARG A 241 -10.46 12.19 8.20
CA ARG A 241 -9.90 10.85 7.96
C ARG A 241 -10.98 9.89 7.46
N ASP A 242 -10.62 9.03 6.52
CA ASP A 242 -11.40 7.84 6.12
C ASP A 242 -10.56 6.57 6.38
N THR A 243 -10.99 5.77 7.36
CA THR A 243 -10.34 4.52 7.82
C THR A 243 -11.34 3.40 7.95
N ARG A 244 -12.22 3.20 6.95
CA ARG A 244 -13.23 2.15 7.03
C ARG A 244 -12.59 0.76 7.09
N ASP A 245 -13.17 -0.14 7.89
CA ASP A 245 -12.66 -1.51 8.13
C ASP A 245 -12.60 -2.39 6.87
N ASP A 246 -13.39 -2.05 5.83
CA ASP A 246 -13.40 -2.70 4.53
C ASP A 246 -12.36 -2.15 3.55
N ARG A 247 -11.55 -1.18 4.01
CA ARG A 247 -10.59 -0.47 3.18
C ARG A 247 -9.17 -0.66 3.68
N ILE A 248 -8.33 -1.23 2.82
CA ILE A 248 -6.89 -1.41 3.09
C ILE A 248 -6.07 -0.11 2.95
N TRP A 249 -6.73 1.00 2.61
CA TRP A 249 -6.16 2.35 2.54
C TRP A 249 -6.75 3.25 3.60
N MET A 250 -5.93 4.14 4.14
CA MET A 250 -6.31 5.25 5.00
C MET A 250 -6.07 6.55 4.25
N TRP A 251 -7.08 7.42 4.24
CA TRP A 251 -7.06 8.69 3.55
C TRP A 251 -7.28 9.84 4.51
N ASP A 252 -6.31 10.75 4.57
CA ASP A 252 -6.33 11.92 5.43
C ASP A 252 -6.34 13.21 4.60
N MET A 253 -7.17 14.15 4.98
CA MET A 253 -7.05 15.55 4.62
C MET A 253 -6.48 16.30 5.82
N VAL A 254 -5.37 16.98 5.61
CA VAL A 254 -4.69 17.77 6.63
C VAL A 254 -4.50 19.22 6.17
N VAL A 255 -4.40 20.12 7.10
CA VAL A 255 -4.23 21.57 6.86
C VAL A 255 -2.99 22.05 7.58
N SER A 256 -2.26 22.98 6.94
CA SER A 256 -1.20 23.74 7.58
C SER A 256 -1.83 24.75 8.54
N ASP A 257 -1.86 24.39 9.82
CA ASP A 257 -2.34 25.27 10.88
C ASP A 257 -1.21 25.63 11.83
N ALA A 258 -1.04 26.92 12.09
CA ALA A 258 -0.09 27.44 13.09
C ALA A 258 -0.54 27.15 14.54
N GLY A 259 -1.55 26.33 14.74
CA GLY A 259 -2.06 25.91 16.03
C GLY A 259 -1.04 25.09 16.84
N LYS A 260 -1.20 25.08 18.17
CA LYS A 260 -0.38 24.22 19.03
C LYS A 260 -0.68 22.76 18.73
N PRO A 261 0.35 21.91 18.48
CA PRO A 261 0.15 20.48 18.28
C PRO A 261 -0.56 19.87 19.50
N LYS A 262 -1.63 19.10 19.25
CA LYS A 262 -2.31 18.33 20.31
C LYS A 262 -1.35 17.28 20.88
N ALA A 263 -1.46 16.97 22.17
CA ALA A 263 -0.68 15.88 22.76
C ALA A 263 -0.99 14.57 22.05
N SER A 264 0.02 13.74 21.83
CA SER A 264 -0.19 12.37 21.34
C SER A 264 -0.99 11.57 22.35
N THR A 265 -2.01 10.85 21.90
CA THR A 265 -2.86 9.96 22.73
C THR A 265 -2.64 8.50 22.38
N VAL A 266 -1.47 8.14 21.87
CA VAL A 266 -1.17 6.77 21.44
C VAL A 266 -1.26 5.79 22.62
N ASP A 267 -2.14 4.81 22.52
CA ASP A 267 -2.12 3.63 23.39
C ASP A 267 -1.13 2.60 22.84
N VAL A 268 0.08 2.64 23.36
CA VAL A 268 1.16 1.73 22.94
C VAL A 268 0.82 0.25 23.22
N LYS A 269 0.00 -0.04 24.23
CA LYS A 269 -0.42 -1.42 24.53
C LYS A 269 -1.37 -1.94 23.45
N GLU A 270 -2.31 -1.10 23.00
CA GLU A 270 -3.20 -1.44 21.90
C GLU A 270 -2.42 -1.61 20.60
N ALA A 271 -1.51 -0.68 20.28
CA ALA A 271 -0.64 -0.79 19.11
C ALA A 271 0.20 -2.08 19.12
N ARG A 272 0.70 -2.48 20.30
CA ARG A 272 1.44 -3.74 20.45
C ARG A 272 0.54 -4.96 20.28
N ALA A 273 -0.63 -4.99 20.87
CA ALA A 273 -1.59 -6.08 20.72
C ALA A 273 -2.03 -6.27 19.26
N ARG A 274 -2.22 -5.17 18.53
CA ARG A 274 -2.49 -5.17 17.07
C ARG A 274 -1.34 -5.81 16.29
N LEU A 275 -0.11 -5.40 16.55
CA LEU A 275 1.06 -5.99 15.90
C LEU A 275 1.18 -7.49 16.18
N ASP A 276 0.99 -7.91 17.44
CA ASP A 276 1.03 -9.33 17.82
C ASP A 276 -0.07 -10.14 17.10
N SER A 277 -1.28 -9.57 16.93
CA SER A 277 -2.36 -10.16 16.15
C SER A 277 -2.00 -10.29 14.66
N HIS A 278 -1.36 -9.27 14.08
CA HIS A 278 -0.90 -9.31 12.67
C HIS A 278 0.18 -10.38 12.47
N ILE A 279 1.13 -10.48 13.39
CA ILE A 279 2.16 -11.53 13.35
C ILE A 279 1.51 -12.92 13.44
N ALA A 280 0.53 -13.08 14.33
CA ALA A 280 -0.21 -14.34 14.50
C ALA A 280 -0.97 -14.70 13.20
N PHE A 281 -1.63 -13.74 12.57
CA PHE A 281 -2.31 -13.95 11.29
C PHE A 281 -1.33 -14.39 10.19
N VAL A 282 -0.20 -13.70 10.00
CA VAL A 282 0.80 -14.07 8.98
C VAL A 282 1.30 -15.49 9.23
N LYS A 283 1.65 -15.84 10.47
CA LYS A 283 2.09 -17.21 10.83
C LYS A 283 1.00 -18.26 10.60
N ALA A 284 -0.26 -17.96 10.92
CA ALA A 284 -1.38 -18.87 10.69
C ALA A 284 -1.62 -19.10 9.19
N SER A 285 -1.55 -18.05 8.39
CA SER A 285 -1.66 -18.15 6.92
C SER A 285 -0.53 -18.98 6.31
N MET A 286 0.70 -18.81 6.79
CA MET A 286 1.84 -19.66 6.39
C MET A 286 1.56 -21.13 6.69
N ALA A 287 1.14 -21.44 7.91
CA ALA A 287 0.82 -22.78 8.31
C ALA A 287 -0.38 -23.37 7.53
N ALA A 288 -1.38 -22.55 7.19
CA ALA A 288 -2.50 -22.98 6.34
C ALA A 288 -2.04 -23.32 4.93
N PHE A 289 -1.15 -22.51 4.34
CA PHE A 289 -0.57 -22.81 3.04
C PHE A 289 0.26 -24.10 3.04
N GLU A 290 1.11 -24.30 4.04
CA GLU A 290 1.89 -25.53 4.21
C GLU A 290 0.98 -26.77 4.37
N ARG A 291 -0.11 -26.68 5.14
CA ARG A 291 -1.13 -27.73 5.24
C ARG A 291 -1.76 -28.04 3.88
N MET A 292 -2.15 -27.03 3.11
CA MET A 292 -2.68 -27.24 1.76
C MET A 292 -1.71 -28.04 0.91
N LEU A 293 -0.40 -27.71 0.93
CA LEU A 293 0.61 -28.46 0.19
C LEU A 293 0.78 -29.89 0.70
N ALA A 294 0.73 -30.10 2.01
CA ALA A 294 0.84 -31.44 2.61
C ALA A 294 -0.36 -32.33 2.30
N ASP A 295 -1.58 -31.79 2.35
CA ASP A 295 -2.83 -32.50 2.11
C ASP A 295 -3.07 -32.81 0.62
N ALA A 296 -2.42 -32.04 -0.27
CA ALA A 296 -2.63 -32.17 -1.71
C ALA A 296 -1.97 -33.43 -2.29
N LYS A 297 -2.72 -34.20 -3.10
CA LYS A 297 -2.21 -35.32 -3.85
C LYS A 297 -1.38 -34.86 -5.06
N PRO A 298 -0.49 -35.72 -5.61
CA PRO A 298 0.37 -35.35 -6.73
C PRO A 298 -0.36 -34.90 -8.00
N ASP A 299 -1.57 -35.44 -8.23
CA ASP A 299 -2.43 -35.19 -9.39
C ASP A 299 -3.42 -34.03 -9.17
N GLU A 300 -3.52 -33.48 -7.97
CA GLU A 300 -4.42 -32.37 -7.67
C GLU A 300 -3.90 -31.04 -8.20
N THR A 301 -4.81 -30.23 -8.73
CA THR A 301 -4.55 -28.85 -9.16
C THR A 301 -4.89 -27.89 -8.03
N LEU A 302 -3.92 -27.06 -7.68
CA LEU A 302 -4.05 -26.05 -6.61
C LEU A 302 -4.21 -24.66 -7.20
N ALA A 303 -4.89 -23.79 -6.47
CA ALA A 303 -5.01 -22.39 -6.81
C ALA A 303 -4.75 -21.47 -5.60
N LEU A 304 -4.30 -20.24 -5.88
CA LEU A 304 -4.22 -19.14 -4.91
C LEU A 304 -5.37 -18.18 -5.22
N TYR A 305 -6.17 -17.83 -4.24
CA TYR A 305 -7.23 -16.84 -4.41
C TYR A 305 -6.82 -15.51 -3.78
N GLY A 306 -6.59 -14.52 -4.62
CA GLY A 306 -6.04 -13.21 -4.30
C GLY A 306 -4.64 -13.01 -4.88
N LEU A 307 -4.47 -11.89 -5.57
CA LEU A 307 -3.24 -11.50 -6.26
C LEU A 307 -2.33 -10.63 -5.38
N GLY A 308 -2.56 -10.62 -4.06
CA GLY A 308 -1.84 -9.80 -3.09
C GLY A 308 -0.47 -10.34 -2.71
N VAL A 309 0.16 -9.63 -1.80
CA VAL A 309 1.51 -9.92 -1.25
C VAL A 309 1.58 -11.35 -0.69
N LEU A 310 0.56 -11.76 0.06
CA LEU A 310 0.53 -13.09 0.69
C LEU A 310 0.52 -14.23 -0.34
N GLY A 311 -0.17 -14.05 -1.47
CA GLY A 311 -0.21 -15.05 -2.55
C GLY A 311 1.14 -15.23 -3.24
N LEU A 312 1.87 -14.14 -3.47
CA LEU A 312 3.20 -14.17 -4.06
C LEU A 312 4.22 -14.77 -3.09
N TRP A 313 4.13 -14.39 -1.83
CA TRP A 313 4.95 -14.98 -0.79
C TRP A 313 4.70 -16.50 -0.72
N ALA A 314 3.44 -16.95 -0.65
CA ALA A 314 3.08 -18.36 -0.65
C ALA A 314 3.63 -19.10 -1.87
N ARG A 315 3.49 -18.51 -3.06
CA ARG A 315 4.04 -19.07 -4.30
C ARG A 315 5.55 -19.29 -4.24
N SER A 316 6.30 -18.38 -3.62
CA SER A 316 7.77 -18.51 -3.45
C SER A 316 8.18 -19.64 -2.52
N HIS A 317 7.32 -20.03 -1.60
CA HIS A 317 7.55 -21.11 -0.62
C HIS A 317 7.02 -22.48 -1.06
N ALA A 318 6.39 -22.57 -2.22
CA ALA A 318 5.83 -23.84 -2.69
C ALA A 318 6.86 -24.92 -3.05
N GLY A 319 8.16 -24.55 -3.19
CA GLY A 319 9.25 -25.50 -3.49
C GLY A 319 8.92 -26.40 -4.69
N ASP A 320 9.16 -27.72 -4.55
CA ASP A 320 8.88 -28.72 -5.59
C ASP A 320 7.40 -28.83 -5.94
N ARG A 321 6.48 -28.38 -5.07
CA ARG A 321 5.03 -28.36 -5.30
C ARG A 321 4.56 -27.15 -6.09
N ALA A 322 5.46 -26.23 -6.44
CA ALA A 322 5.15 -25.03 -7.22
C ALA A 322 4.41 -25.36 -8.54
N GLY A 323 4.73 -26.48 -9.17
CA GLY A 323 4.06 -26.96 -10.41
C GLY A 323 2.59 -27.38 -10.22
N SER A 324 2.16 -27.73 -9.00
CA SER A 324 0.77 -28.07 -8.69
C SER A 324 -0.12 -26.83 -8.55
N ILE A 325 0.47 -25.65 -8.25
CA ILE A 325 -0.23 -24.37 -8.20
C ILE A 325 -0.26 -23.81 -9.62
N ARG A 326 -1.42 -23.90 -10.28
CA ARG A 326 -1.54 -23.54 -11.71
C ARG A 326 -2.27 -22.24 -11.96
N TYR A 327 -3.12 -21.79 -11.04
CA TYR A 327 -4.00 -20.65 -11.23
C TYR A 327 -3.91 -19.65 -10.08
N LEU A 328 -4.05 -18.39 -10.46
CA LEU A 328 -4.43 -17.31 -9.55
C LEU A 328 -5.91 -17.02 -9.77
N LEU A 329 -6.69 -16.97 -8.70
CA LEU A 329 -8.09 -16.60 -8.76
C LEU A 329 -8.23 -15.14 -8.32
N ASP A 330 -8.97 -14.35 -9.08
CA ASP A 330 -9.27 -12.97 -8.77
C ASP A 330 -10.70 -12.62 -9.20
N ASP A 331 -11.39 -11.78 -8.44
CA ASP A 331 -12.76 -11.35 -8.76
C ASP A 331 -12.80 -10.22 -9.81
N ASN A 332 -11.65 -9.60 -10.13
CA ASN A 332 -11.55 -8.58 -11.17
C ASN A 332 -11.51 -9.22 -12.55
N ALA A 333 -12.66 -9.21 -13.24
CA ALA A 333 -12.78 -9.76 -14.59
C ALA A 333 -11.86 -9.08 -15.63
N GLY A 334 -11.44 -7.85 -15.38
CA GLY A 334 -10.57 -7.08 -16.29
C GLY A 334 -9.16 -7.64 -16.43
N ILE A 335 -8.75 -8.56 -15.54
CA ILE A 335 -7.42 -9.17 -15.58
C ILE A 335 -7.44 -10.68 -15.88
N TRP A 336 -8.63 -11.26 -16.10
CA TRP A 336 -8.73 -12.70 -16.43
C TRP A 336 -8.05 -13.01 -17.76
N GLY A 337 -7.45 -14.20 -17.84
CA GLY A 337 -6.66 -14.65 -18.99
C GLY A 337 -5.24 -14.09 -19.06
N SER A 338 -4.91 -13.06 -18.27
CA SER A 338 -3.54 -12.57 -18.15
C SER A 338 -2.71 -13.49 -17.22
N ARG A 339 -1.40 -13.26 -17.13
CA ARG A 339 -0.51 -14.04 -16.27
C ARG A 339 0.23 -13.16 -15.28
N LYS A 340 0.37 -13.64 -14.05
CA LYS A 340 1.21 -13.01 -13.02
C LYS A 340 2.00 -14.07 -12.26
N ALA A 341 3.27 -13.82 -11.99
CA ALA A 341 4.20 -14.78 -11.36
C ALA A 341 4.20 -16.17 -12.05
N GLY A 342 4.02 -16.20 -13.38
CA GLY A 342 3.94 -17.43 -14.17
C GLY A 342 2.61 -18.18 -14.10
N LEU A 343 1.63 -17.70 -13.31
CA LEU A 343 0.31 -18.29 -13.15
C LEU A 343 -0.73 -17.55 -13.99
N GLU A 344 -1.70 -18.29 -14.54
CA GLU A 344 -2.84 -17.72 -15.26
C GLU A 344 -3.88 -17.22 -14.26
N ILE A 345 -4.45 -16.04 -14.54
CA ILE A 345 -5.48 -15.42 -13.69
C ILE A 345 -6.86 -15.80 -14.21
N GLN A 346 -7.68 -16.39 -13.32
CA GLN A 346 -9.04 -16.83 -13.62
C GLN A 346 -10.04 -16.33 -12.57
N GLY A 347 -11.32 -16.31 -12.92
CA GLY A 347 -12.40 -16.06 -11.96
C GLY A 347 -12.70 -17.29 -11.10
N SER A 348 -13.17 -17.09 -9.87
CA SER A 348 -13.56 -18.19 -8.97
C SER A 348 -14.64 -19.11 -9.58
N LYS A 349 -15.48 -18.58 -10.48
CA LYS A 349 -16.52 -19.36 -11.19
C LYS A 349 -15.98 -20.42 -12.14
N SER A 350 -14.73 -20.29 -12.58
CA SER A 350 -14.07 -21.27 -13.47
C SER A 350 -13.51 -22.50 -12.74
N ILE A 351 -13.55 -22.54 -11.41
CA ILE A 351 -12.98 -23.62 -10.59
C ILE A 351 -13.44 -25.02 -11.04
N PRO A 352 -14.75 -25.30 -11.27
CA PRO A 352 -15.20 -26.63 -11.67
C PRO A 352 -14.64 -27.06 -13.05
N GLU A 353 -14.58 -26.13 -14.01
CA GLU A 353 -14.09 -26.36 -15.35
C GLU A 353 -12.59 -26.60 -15.41
N LEU A 354 -11.83 -25.93 -14.52
CA LEU A 354 -10.38 -26.03 -14.42
C LEU A 354 -9.90 -27.21 -13.57
N GLY A 355 -10.81 -27.94 -12.93
CA GLY A 355 -10.49 -29.08 -12.07
C GLY A 355 -9.64 -28.68 -10.85
N ILE A 356 -9.86 -27.49 -10.32
CA ILE A 356 -9.13 -27.01 -9.14
C ILE A 356 -9.66 -27.75 -7.91
N SER A 357 -8.74 -28.43 -7.22
CA SER A 357 -9.08 -29.32 -6.10
C SER A 357 -9.02 -28.63 -4.75
N ARG A 358 -8.08 -27.70 -4.55
CA ARG A 358 -7.83 -26.99 -3.30
C ARG A 358 -7.47 -25.53 -3.55
N VAL A 359 -7.89 -24.66 -2.64
CA VAL A 359 -7.68 -23.22 -2.77
C VAL A 359 -7.11 -22.65 -1.48
N PHE A 360 -6.02 -21.90 -1.57
CA PHE A 360 -5.51 -21.06 -0.49
C PHE A 360 -6.01 -19.63 -0.68
N ILE A 361 -6.69 -19.08 0.32
CA ILE A 361 -7.12 -17.67 0.32
C ILE A 361 -5.92 -16.80 0.72
N ALA A 362 -5.36 -16.14 -0.27
CA ALA A 362 -4.15 -15.32 -0.17
C ALA A 362 -4.49 -13.83 -0.06
N ALA A 363 -5.27 -13.47 0.93
CA ALA A 363 -5.80 -12.13 1.13
C ALA A 363 -5.83 -11.71 2.61
N ASN A 364 -6.00 -10.43 2.87
CA ASN A 364 -6.19 -9.92 4.22
C ASN A 364 -7.50 -10.40 4.86
N PRO A 365 -7.58 -10.50 6.20
CA PRO A 365 -8.72 -11.09 6.91
C PRO A 365 -10.08 -10.47 6.57
N CYS A 366 -10.13 -9.18 6.26
CA CYS A 366 -11.34 -8.46 5.88
C CYS A 366 -12.03 -9.04 4.63
N TYR A 367 -11.30 -9.76 3.77
CA TYR A 367 -11.83 -10.39 2.56
C TYR A 367 -12.21 -11.86 2.73
N HIS A 368 -11.71 -12.56 3.77
CA HIS A 368 -11.83 -14.02 3.92
C HIS A 368 -13.27 -14.48 3.88
N LYS A 369 -14.19 -13.87 4.65
CA LYS A 369 -15.60 -14.25 4.68
C LYS A 369 -16.25 -14.24 3.30
N ARG A 370 -16.01 -13.19 2.50
CA ARG A 370 -16.56 -13.07 1.15
C ARG A 370 -15.95 -14.10 0.21
N MET A 371 -14.62 -14.25 0.24
CA MET A 371 -13.90 -15.18 -0.64
C MET A 371 -14.29 -16.62 -0.34
N THR A 372 -14.39 -17.01 0.94
CA THR A 372 -14.88 -18.34 1.34
C THR A 372 -16.29 -18.60 0.83
N ALA A 373 -17.20 -17.61 0.99
CA ALA A 373 -18.57 -17.74 0.48
C ALA A 373 -18.62 -17.93 -1.06
N ASN A 374 -17.77 -17.21 -1.80
CA ASN A 374 -17.66 -17.38 -3.25
C ASN A 374 -17.19 -18.78 -3.63
N LEU A 375 -16.20 -19.35 -2.91
CA LEU A 375 -15.70 -20.70 -3.16
C LEU A 375 -16.75 -21.77 -2.89
N ILE A 376 -17.46 -21.68 -1.76
CA ILE A 376 -18.55 -22.61 -1.43
C ILE A 376 -19.67 -22.53 -2.47
N ALA A 377 -20.03 -21.34 -2.92
CA ALA A 377 -21.08 -21.14 -3.93
C ALA A 377 -20.77 -21.79 -5.29
N VAL A 378 -19.49 -22.02 -5.62
CA VAL A 378 -19.06 -22.72 -6.84
C VAL A 378 -18.72 -24.19 -6.60
N GLY A 379 -19.03 -24.74 -5.42
CA GLY A 379 -18.93 -26.16 -5.10
C GLY A 379 -17.60 -26.62 -4.53
N VAL A 380 -16.76 -25.69 -4.02
CA VAL A 380 -15.55 -26.10 -3.27
C VAL A 380 -15.95 -26.51 -1.86
N ASP A 381 -15.59 -27.70 -1.45
CA ASP A 381 -15.82 -28.19 -0.08
C ASP A 381 -15.00 -27.36 0.93
N GLU A 382 -15.57 -27.09 2.09
CA GLU A 382 -14.95 -26.22 3.10
C GLU A 382 -13.60 -26.75 3.59
N ASP A 383 -13.42 -28.08 3.68
CA ASP A 383 -12.17 -28.74 4.05
C ASP A 383 -11.06 -28.64 2.99
N ARG A 384 -11.38 -28.10 1.81
CA ARG A 384 -10.45 -27.81 0.70
C ARG A 384 -10.13 -26.32 0.56
N ILE A 385 -10.63 -25.50 1.48
CA ILE A 385 -10.37 -24.06 1.56
C ILE A 385 -9.39 -23.81 2.71
N TYR A 386 -8.26 -23.18 2.42
CA TYR A 386 -7.19 -22.85 3.37
C TYR A 386 -7.05 -21.34 3.48
N ALA A 387 -7.02 -20.78 4.72
CA ALA A 387 -6.98 -19.36 4.99
C ALA A 387 -6.17 -19.02 6.26
#